data_7f87cf845e367566ab8f97d742781927
#
_entry.id   7f87cf845e367566ab8f97d742781927
#
_cell.length_a   1.000
_cell.length_b   1.000
_cell.length_c   1.000
_cell.angle_alpha   90.00
_cell.angle_beta   90.00
_cell.angle_gamma   90.00
#
_symmetry.space_group_name_H-M   'P 1'
#
loop_
_entity.id
_entity.type
_entity.pdbx_description
1 polymer ?
#
loop_
_entity_poly.entity_id
_entity_poly.type
_entity_poly.pdbx_seq_one_letter_code
_entity_poly.pdbx_strand_id
1 'polypeptide(L)'
;MKNLLLALGLGTTLALAACGGSDDSSSDDSSSGTKEESTMKDDSSKTESAVDAEKIFANNCASCHGNNLEGNVGPNLTKVGSKYSSEEIQKIIKNGKGQMPAGILKDDKEIVAVADWLAAKK
;
A
#
# COMPACT_ATOMS: atom_id res chain seq x y z
N MET A 1 34.35 -14.98 30.00
CA MET A 1 33.98 -16.08 30.90
C MET A 1 32.51 -16.35 30.66
N LYS A 2 32.24 -17.40 29.91
CA LYS A 2 31.49 -18.59 30.36
C LYS A 2 30.03 -18.26 30.61
N ASN A 3 29.05 -18.84 29.99
CA ASN A 3 28.69 -20.22 29.66
C ASN A 3 27.62 -20.17 28.57
N LEU A 4 27.59 -20.86 27.49
CA LEU A 4 27.52 -22.31 27.21
C LEU A 4 26.33 -23.01 27.88
N LEU A 5 25.54 -23.65 27.04
CA LEU A 5 24.69 -24.83 27.09
C LEU A 5 23.25 -24.52 26.65
N LEU A 6 22.85 -25.00 25.43
CA LEU A 6 22.47 -26.37 25.10
C LEU A 6 21.12 -26.79 25.67
N ALA A 7 20.16 -26.94 24.78
CA ALA A 7 19.19 -28.06 24.69
C ALA A 7 18.28 -27.74 23.49
N LEU A 8 18.31 -28.47 22.40
CA LEU A 8 17.74 -29.77 22.07
C LEU A 8 16.23 -29.88 22.42
N GLY A 9 15.45 -30.04 21.41
CA GLY A 9 14.12 -30.61 21.52
C GLY A 9 13.28 -30.35 20.28
N LEU A 10 13.26 -31.34 19.41
CA LEU A 10 12.14 -32.07 18.79
C LEU A 10 11.02 -31.15 18.24
N GLY A 11 10.79 -31.03 16.97
CA GLY A 11 10.27 -32.09 16.10
C GLY A 11 8.77 -32.28 16.25
N THR A 12 7.96 -31.61 15.39
CA THR A 12 6.70 -32.20 14.95
C THR A 12 6.34 -31.62 13.58
N THR A 13 6.47 -32.47 12.61
CA THR A 13 5.85 -32.42 11.31
C THR A 13 4.34 -32.56 11.49
N LEU A 14 3.56 -31.63 10.93
CA LEU A 14 2.17 -31.93 10.57
C LEU A 14 1.96 -31.46 9.14
N ALA A 15 1.99 -32.43 8.25
CA ALA A 15 1.34 -32.40 6.97
C ALA A 15 -0.14 -32.63 7.22
N LEU A 16 -1.02 -31.99 6.48
CA LEU A 16 -2.31 -32.46 5.95
C LEU A 16 -2.94 -31.29 5.22
N ALA A 17 -3.10 -31.51 4.00
CA ALA A 17 -4.18 -32.00 3.14
C ALA A 17 -5.01 -30.81 2.67
N ALA A 18 -4.90 -30.50 1.44
CA ALA A 18 -5.69 -30.87 0.27
C ALA A 18 -7.20 -31.06 0.53
N CYS A 19 -7.95 -30.11 0.02
CA CYS A 19 -9.30 -30.26 -0.51
C CYS A 19 -9.51 -29.02 -1.38
N GLY A 20 -9.66 -29.04 -2.66
CA GLY A 20 -10.35 -30.00 -3.52
C GLY A 20 -11.83 -29.62 -3.53
N GLY A 21 -12.26 -28.96 -4.55
CA GLY A 21 -13.66 -28.62 -4.76
C GLY A 21 -13.80 -27.70 -5.97
N SER A 22 -13.86 -28.32 -7.10
CA SER A 22 -14.40 -27.88 -8.38
C SER A 22 -15.90 -27.66 -8.28
N ASP A 23 -16.38 -26.97 -9.23
CA ASP A 23 -17.57 -27.06 -10.09
C ASP A 23 -18.30 -25.72 -10.15
N ASP A 24 -18.30 -25.14 -11.28
CA ASP A 24 -18.98 -25.36 -12.57
C ASP A 24 -20.35 -24.70 -12.66
N SER A 25 -20.55 -24.18 -13.83
CA SER A 25 -21.74 -23.80 -14.56
C SER A 25 -22.04 -22.33 -14.69
N SER A 26 -21.62 -21.74 -15.80
CA SER A 26 -22.33 -21.55 -17.09
C SER A 26 -23.82 -21.13 -16.97
N SER A 27 -24.08 -20.00 -17.54
CA SER A 27 -25.03 -19.72 -18.59
C SER A 27 -25.18 -18.23 -18.81
N ASP A 28 -24.78 -17.74 -19.96
CA ASP A 28 -25.55 -17.20 -21.07
C ASP A 28 -26.84 -16.43 -20.69
N ASP A 29 -26.88 -15.17 -21.07
CA ASP A 29 -27.75 -14.75 -22.16
C ASP A 29 -27.48 -13.30 -22.61
N SER A 30 -27.49 -13.17 -23.89
CA SER A 30 -27.43 -12.00 -24.74
C SER A 30 -28.50 -10.93 -24.43
N SER A 31 -28.19 -9.68 -24.60
CA SER A 31 -28.72 -8.92 -25.72
C SER A 31 -28.50 -7.40 -25.63
N SER A 32 -27.89 -6.92 -26.66
CA SER A 32 -28.27 -5.76 -27.47
C SER A 32 -28.30 -4.35 -26.89
N GLY A 33 -27.31 -3.60 -27.34
CA GLY A 33 -27.54 -2.36 -28.09
C GLY A 33 -27.77 -1.08 -27.30
N THR A 34 -26.80 -0.21 -27.32
CA THR A 34 -26.90 1.08 -28.03
C THR A 34 -25.59 1.81 -27.89
N LYS A 35 -25.04 2.22 -29.02
CA LYS A 35 -23.97 3.20 -29.16
C LYS A 35 -24.38 4.52 -28.51
N GLU A 36 -23.54 5.01 -27.61
CA GLU A 36 -23.29 6.45 -27.51
C GLU A 36 -21.81 6.64 -27.23
N GLU A 37 -21.16 7.13 -28.24
CA GLU A 37 -19.81 7.67 -28.27
C GLU A 37 -19.74 8.86 -27.31
N SER A 38 -19.06 8.67 -26.20
CA SER A 38 -18.62 9.77 -25.39
C SER A 38 -17.14 9.56 -25.09
N THR A 39 -16.34 10.32 -25.78
CA THR A 39 -14.92 10.55 -25.54
C THR A 39 -14.68 10.82 -24.05
N MET A 40 -14.32 9.78 -23.33
CA MET A 40 -13.69 9.94 -22.02
C MET A 40 -12.21 9.68 -22.17
N LYS A 41 -11.47 10.78 -22.16
CA LYS A 41 -10.04 10.79 -21.96
C LYS A 41 -9.69 10.00 -20.70
N ASP A 42 -8.96 8.96 -20.92
CA ASP A 42 -7.87 8.39 -20.15
C ASP A 42 -7.68 8.94 -18.72
N ASP A 43 -8.49 8.44 -17.79
CA ASP A 43 -8.27 8.56 -16.35
C ASP A 43 -7.80 7.20 -15.74
N SER A 44 -7.40 6.26 -16.59
CA SER A 44 -6.94 4.94 -16.18
C SER A 44 -5.57 4.97 -15.49
N SER A 45 -4.77 5.99 -15.75
CA SER A 45 -3.44 6.14 -15.15
C SER A 45 -3.48 6.57 -13.68
N LYS A 46 -4.52 7.28 -13.27
CA LYS A 46 -4.66 7.79 -11.90
C LYS A 46 -5.11 6.73 -10.90
N THR A 47 -5.89 5.76 -11.36
CA THR A 47 -6.40 4.69 -10.50
C THR A 47 -5.32 3.64 -10.20
N GLU A 48 -4.52 3.30 -11.19
CA GLU A 48 -3.41 2.34 -11.04
C GLU A 48 -2.30 2.91 -10.14
N SER A 49 -1.93 4.17 -10.35
CA SER A 49 -0.98 4.88 -9.49
C SER A 49 -1.45 5.01 -8.04
N ALA A 50 -2.76 5.14 -7.80
CA ALA A 50 -3.31 5.26 -6.45
C ALA A 50 -3.28 3.91 -5.70
N VAL A 51 -3.53 2.81 -6.39
CA VAL A 51 -3.46 1.45 -5.81
C VAL A 51 -2.03 1.08 -5.46
N ASP A 52 -1.08 1.44 -6.30
CA ASP A 52 0.34 1.21 -6.03
C ASP A 52 0.83 2.09 -4.86
N ALA A 53 0.41 3.35 -4.80
CA ALA A 53 0.76 4.27 -3.70
C ALA A 53 0.29 3.75 -2.34
N GLU A 54 -0.91 3.20 -2.26
CA GLU A 54 -1.47 2.62 -1.03
C GLU A 54 -0.67 1.39 -0.59
N LYS A 55 -0.30 0.51 -1.53
CA LYS A 55 0.59 -0.63 -1.27
C LYS A 55 1.97 -0.20 -0.78
N ILE A 56 2.57 0.78 -1.44
CA ILE A 56 3.88 1.32 -1.06
C ILE A 56 3.80 1.89 0.35
N PHE A 57 2.75 2.65 0.66
CA PHE A 57 2.51 3.19 1.99
C PHE A 57 2.36 2.09 3.03
N ALA A 58 1.54 1.07 2.77
CA ALA A 58 1.31 -0.05 3.68
C ALA A 58 2.61 -0.78 4.05
N ASN A 59 3.50 -0.95 3.08
CA ASN A 59 4.75 -1.68 3.28
C ASN A 59 5.85 -0.86 3.97
N ASN A 60 5.85 0.46 3.81
CA ASN A 60 6.98 1.29 4.23
C ASN A 60 6.64 2.33 5.32
N CYS A 61 5.39 2.73 5.41
CA CYS A 61 4.98 3.88 6.22
C CYS A 61 3.98 3.53 7.33
N ALA A 62 3.14 2.50 7.09
CA ALA A 62 2.04 2.14 7.98
C ALA A 62 2.47 1.72 9.38
N SER A 63 3.68 1.18 9.56
CA SER A 63 4.23 0.82 10.86
C SER A 63 4.28 2.02 11.83
N CYS A 64 4.52 3.21 11.29
CA CYS A 64 4.57 4.45 12.07
C CYS A 64 3.29 5.29 11.96
N HIS A 65 2.63 5.30 10.82
CA HIS A 65 1.50 6.19 10.55
C HIS A 65 0.13 5.52 10.63
N GLY A 66 0.09 4.20 10.93
CA GLY A 66 -1.14 3.41 10.92
C GLY A 66 -1.58 2.99 9.52
N ASN A 67 -2.27 1.86 9.42
CA ASN A 67 -2.74 1.32 8.14
C ASN A 67 -3.80 2.19 7.46
N ASN A 68 -4.57 2.92 8.26
CA ASN A 68 -5.62 3.83 7.79
C ASN A 68 -5.20 5.30 7.98
N LEU A 69 -3.91 5.60 8.03
CA LEU A 69 -3.36 6.94 8.22
C LEU A 69 -3.67 7.57 9.59
N GLU A 70 -4.19 6.80 10.53
CA GLU A 70 -4.66 7.26 11.86
C GLU A 70 -3.54 7.77 12.75
N GLY A 71 -2.30 7.44 12.42
CA GLY A 71 -1.14 7.72 13.26
C GLY A 71 -0.88 6.62 14.27
N ASN A 72 0.36 6.56 14.75
CA ASN A 72 0.81 5.67 15.81
C ASN A 72 2.05 6.29 16.45
N VAL A 73 3.26 5.81 16.13
CA VAL A 73 4.53 6.47 16.48
C VAL A 73 4.67 7.79 15.72
N GLY A 74 4.25 7.80 14.46
CA GLY A 74 4.16 8.98 13.61
C GLY A 74 2.80 9.67 13.70
N PRO A 75 2.71 10.90 13.20
CA PRO A 75 1.48 11.67 13.24
C PRO A 75 0.39 11.09 12.34
N ASN A 76 -0.86 11.45 12.64
CA ASN A 76 -2.02 11.18 11.80
C ASN A 76 -1.89 11.88 10.44
N LEU A 77 -2.15 11.16 9.36
CA LEU A 77 -2.02 11.61 7.98
C LEU A 77 -3.37 11.69 7.24
N THR A 78 -4.49 11.43 7.90
CA THR A 78 -5.83 11.41 7.27
C THR A 78 -6.20 12.71 6.57
N LYS A 79 -5.61 13.82 6.98
CA LYS A 79 -5.81 15.17 6.42
C LYS A 79 -4.50 15.86 6.06
N VAL A 80 -3.47 15.09 5.75
CA VAL A 80 -2.14 15.63 5.50
C VAL A 80 -2.07 16.56 4.29
N GLY A 81 -2.84 16.27 3.25
CA GLY A 81 -2.93 17.10 2.05
C GLY A 81 -3.61 18.46 2.25
N SER A 82 -4.26 18.69 3.42
CA SER A 82 -4.72 20.03 3.80
C SER A 82 -3.59 20.93 4.33
N LYS A 83 -2.46 20.32 4.71
CA LYS A 83 -1.31 21.01 5.32
C LYS A 83 -0.09 21.11 4.40
N TYR A 84 0.09 20.12 3.52
CA TYR A 84 1.26 20.00 2.68
C TYR A 84 0.86 19.68 1.24
N SER A 85 1.56 20.29 0.28
CA SER A 85 1.48 19.92 -1.13
C SER A 85 2.21 18.60 -1.40
N SER A 86 2.00 18.03 -2.59
CA SER A 86 2.74 16.83 -3.01
C SER A 86 4.25 17.04 -2.96
N GLU A 87 4.74 18.17 -3.44
CA GLU A 87 6.18 18.48 -3.45
C GLU A 87 6.76 18.60 -2.04
N GLU A 88 6.00 19.15 -1.10
CA GLU A 88 6.42 19.22 0.30
C GLU A 88 6.45 17.85 0.95
N ILE A 89 5.47 16.99 0.65
CA ILE A 89 5.44 15.61 1.12
C ILE A 89 6.61 14.81 0.54
N GLN A 90 6.93 14.98 -0.75
CA GLN A 90 8.11 14.35 -1.36
C GLN A 90 9.41 14.75 -0.63
N LYS A 91 9.56 16.03 -0.32
CA LYS A 91 10.73 16.51 0.44
C LYS A 91 10.80 15.90 1.84
N ILE A 92 9.66 15.74 2.51
CA ILE A 92 9.59 15.11 3.83
C ILE A 92 9.98 13.63 3.74
N ILE A 93 9.50 12.91 2.73
CA ILE A 93 9.86 11.49 2.53
C ILE A 93 11.35 11.33 2.25
N LYS A 94 11.92 12.20 1.40
CA LYS A 94 13.34 12.15 1.04
C LYS A 94 14.28 12.54 2.19
N ASN A 95 13.95 13.59 2.90
CA ASN A 95 14.85 14.22 3.86
C ASN A 95 14.53 13.87 5.33
N GLY A 96 13.38 13.25 5.56
CA GLY A 96 12.86 13.04 6.90
C GLY A 96 12.29 14.32 7.52
N LYS A 97 11.63 14.18 8.65
CA LYS A 97 11.12 15.30 9.45
C LYS A 97 10.95 14.91 10.92
N GLY A 98 11.62 15.61 11.82
CA GLY A 98 11.57 15.29 13.23
C GLY A 98 12.12 13.88 13.51
N GLN A 99 11.28 12.97 13.99
CA GLN A 99 11.65 11.58 14.25
C GLN A 99 11.50 10.67 13.02
N MET A 100 10.92 11.17 11.94
CA MET A 100 10.82 10.43 10.69
C MET A 100 12.19 10.36 10.02
N PRO A 101 12.75 9.16 9.80
CA PRO A 101 14.05 9.03 9.15
C PRO A 101 13.97 9.43 7.67
N ALA A 102 15.11 9.86 7.13
CA ALA A 102 15.26 10.14 5.71
C ALA A 102 15.42 8.85 4.90
N GLY A 103 15.02 8.87 3.62
CA GLY A 103 15.33 7.81 2.66
C GLY A 103 14.62 6.49 2.91
N ILE A 104 13.42 6.50 3.50
CA ILE A 104 12.57 5.30 3.65
C ILE A 104 12.20 4.73 2.28
N LEU A 105 11.88 5.60 1.32
CA LEU A 105 11.75 5.27 -0.09
C LEU A 105 12.95 5.83 -0.85
N LYS A 106 13.44 5.08 -1.83
CA LYS A 106 14.59 5.45 -2.66
C LYS A 106 14.23 5.69 -4.12
N ASP A 107 13.15 5.09 -4.57
CA ASP A 107 12.65 5.26 -5.93
C ASP A 107 11.82 6.55 -6.02
N ASP A 108 12.23 7.44 -6.91
CA ASP A 108 11.57 8.74 -7.09
C ASP A 108 10.11 8.59 -7.57
N LYS A 109 9.78 7.56 -8.34
CA LYS A 109 8.42 7.31 -8.81
C LYS A 109 7.52 6.85 -7.66
N GLU A 110 8.03 6.00 -6.78
CA GLU A 110 7.31 5.59 -5.57
C GLU A 110 7.06 6.77 -4.64
N ILE A 111 8.06 7.64 -4.48
CA ILE A 111 7.94 8.85 -3.66
C ILE A 111 6.88 9.79 -4.23
N VAL A 112 6.86 10.02 -5.54
CA VAL A 112 5.85 10.85 -6.21
C VAL A 112 4.46 10.22 -6.05
N ALA A 113 4.30 8.93 -6.33
CA ALA A 113 3.02 8.25 -6.22
C ALA A 113 2.43 8.34 -4.81
N VAL A 114 3.22 8.06 -3.77
CA VAL A 114 2.79 8.16 -2.37
C VAL A 114 2.48 9.60 -1.98
N ALA A 115 3.30 10.56 -2.42
CA ALA A 115 3.10 11.97 -2.09
C ALA A 115 1.83 12.53 -2.72
N ASP A 116 1.54 12.20 -3.98
CA ASP A 116 0.32 12.60 -4.67
C ASP A 116 -0.93 12.00 -4.01
N TRP A 117 -0.85 10.71 -3.67
CA TRP A 117 -1.92 10.00 -2.96
C TRP A 117 -2.20 10.61 -1.58
N LEU A 118 -1.15 10.97 -0.83
CA LEU A 118 -1.27 11.64 0.47
C LEU A 118 -1.77 13.08 0.34
N ALA A 119 -1.32 13.83 -0.68
CA ALA A 119 -1.77 15.21 -0.94
C ALA A 119 -3.26 15.30 -1.27
N ALA A 120 -3.87 14.22 -1.75
CA ALA A 120 -5.31 14.12 -1.97
C ALA A 120 -6.12 13.93 -0.68
N LYS A 121 -5.50 13.62 0.45
CA LYS A 121 -6.17 13.47 1.75
C LYS A 121 -6.45 14.84 2.38
N LYS A 122 -7.69 15.31 2.33
CA LYS A 122 -8.13 16.64 2.78
C LYS A 122 -8.99 16.58 4.04
#